data_451f2b6f7af9e1a2f0ac23dafa231908
#
_entry.id   451f2b6f7af9e1a2f0ac23dafa231908
#
_cell.length_a   1.000
_cell.length_b   1.000
_cell.length_c   1.000
_cell.angle_alpha   90.00
_cell.angle_beta   90.00
_cell.angle_gamma   90.00
#
_symmetry.space_group_name_H-M   'P 1'
#
loop_
_entity.id
_entity.type
_entity.pdbx_description
1 polymer ?
#
loop_
_entity_poly.entity_id
_entity_poly.type
_entity_poly.pdbx_seq_one_letter_code
_entity_poly.pdbx_strand_id
1 'polypeptide(L)'
;PAVAAVQGGRTARAGQAQGTAAQAQPQQATGQAAGAGQVAAQTRQTTVATEEQLLDAIGAATDPGASQVDRAEWAADGKTARTTLSEIVRMRNTTGQPSLDVTNIVQTGDHATATITVAFPGNWGSWTFPNSGFQYLDGKWKLQKSAVCSLAQASLTKCY
;
A
#
# COMPACT_ATOMS: atom_id res chain seq x y z
N PRO A 1 0.08 -26.38 48.36
CA PRO A 1 0.86 -27.45 47.79
C PRO A 1 1.14 -27.21 46.35
N ALA A 2 2.38 -26.99 46.07
CA ALA A 2 3.41 -27.72 45.34
C ALA A 2 3.15 -27.74 43.81
N VAL A 3 3.82 -26.92 43.11
CA VAL A 3 5.10 -27.02 42.34
C VAL A 3 5.19 -28.25 41.43
N ALA A 4 5.39 -28.02 40.14
CA ALA A 4 6.34 -28.81 39.35
C ALA A 4 6.81 -28.02 38.13
N ALA A 5 8.07 -27.64 38.15
CA ALA A 5 8.87 -27.22 37.00
C ALA A 5 9.28 -28.47 36.20
N VAL A 6 9.28 -28.38 34.89
CA VAL A 6 9.98 -29.32 34.00
C VAL A 6 10.91 -28.53 33.10
N GLN A 7 12.20 -28.67 33.40
CA GLN A 7 13.33 -28.38 32.52
C GLN A 7 13.62 -29.61 31.65
N GLY A 8 14.16 -29.38 30.47
CA GLY A 8 14.90 -30.34 29.64
C GLY A 8 14.55 -30.10 28.17
N GLY A 9 15.47 -30.03 27.24
CA GLY A 9 16.87 -30.28 27.23
C GLY A 9 17.42 -29.89 25.86
N ARG A 10 18.61 -29.42 25.86
CA ARG A 10 19.48 -29.14 24.72
C ARG A 10 19.81 -30.45 23.98
N THR A 11 19.83 -30.41 22.68
CA THR A 11 20.74 -31.27 21.90
C THR A 11 21.27 -30.49 20.69
N ALA A 12 22.54 -30.17 20.82
CA ALA A 12 23.41 -29.78 19.72
C ALA A 12 23.73 -31.03 18.87
N ARG A 13 23.76 -30.90 17.59
CA ARG A 13 24.45 -31.86 16.71
C ARG A 13 25.19 -31.14 15.63
N ALA A 14 26.50 -31.10 15.82
CA ALA A 14 27.50 -30.79 14.81
C ALA A 14 27.58 -31.95 13.79
N GLY A 15 27.73 -31.63 12.55
CA GLY A 15 28.02 -32.58 11.49
C GLY A 15 28.86 -31.88 10.42
N GLN A 16 30.18 -32.03 10.55
CA GLN A 16 31.16 -31.72 9.51
C GLN A 16 31.12 -32.79 8.44
N ALA A 17 31.23 -32.40 7.19
CA ALA A 17 31.82 -33.23 6.15
C ALA A 17 32.51 -32.34 5.12
N GLN A 18 33.82 -32.54 5.05
CA GLN A 18 34.76 -32.03 4.05
C GLN A 18 34.64 -32.84 2.75
N GLY A 19 35.00 -32.24 1.65
CA GLY A 19 35.19 -32.94 0.35
C GLY A 19 35.53 -31.93 -0.73
N THR A 20 36.79 -31.59 -0.84
CA THR A 20 37.86 -31.75 -1.87
C THR A 20 37.54 -31.29 -3.28
N ALA A 21 38.22 -30.25 -3.65
CA ALA A 21 38.99 -29.88 -4.84
C ALA A 21 38.74 -30.59 -6.18
N ALA A 22 38.60 -29.81 -7.23
CA ALA A 22 39.32 -30.02 -8.51
C ALA A 22 39.40 -28.68 -9.27
N GLN A 23 40.61 -28.35 -9.61
CA GLN A 23 41.10 -27.23 -10.43
C GLN A 23 40.75 -27.44 -11.90
N ALA A 24 40.49 -26.40 -12.62
CA ALA A 24 40.91 -26.17 -14.00
C ALA A 24 40.71 -24.70 -14.39
N GLN A 25 41.78 -23.96 -14.51
CA GLN A 25 41.98 -22.84 -15.44
C GLN A 25 42.82 -23.38 -16.64
N PRO A 26 43.03 -22.65 -17.74
CA PRO A 26 42.60 -21.33 -18.18
C PRO A 26 42.09 -21.32 -19.64
N GLN A 27 41.53 -20.20 -20.10
CA GLN A 27 41.99 -19.60 -21.38
C GLN A 27 41.44 -18.19 -21.59
N GLN A 28 42.36 -17.29 -21.84
CA GLN A 28 42.16 -15.92 -22.26
C GLN A 28 41.54 -15.84 -23.66
N ALA A 29 40.65 -14.92 -23.84
CA ALA A 29 40.42 -14.29 -25.13
C ALA A 29 40.13 -12.80 -24.90
N THR A 30 41.07 -12.02 -25.31
CA THR A 30 41.04 -10.58 -25.48
C THR A 30 40.01 -10.21 -26.54
N GLY A 31 39.13 -9.26 -26.20
CA GLY A 31 38.22 -8.63 -27.14
C GLY A 31 37.69 -7.33 -26.57
N GLN A 32 38.41 -6.24 -26.83
CA GLN A 32 37.93 -4.89 -26.64
C GLN A 32 36.72 -4.67 -27.56
N ALA A 33 35.62 -4.21 -27.02
CA ALA A 33 34.63 -3.46 -27.75
C ALA A 33 34.02 -2.40 -26.85
N ALA A 34 34.13 -1.21 -27.32
CA ALA A 34 33.77 0.06 -26.73
C ALA A 34 32.37 0.15 -26.19
N GLY A 35 32.23 1.00 -25.19
CA GLY A 35 31.10 1.48 -24.49
C GLY A 35 29.83 1.74 -25.30
N ALA A 36 28.78 1.32 -24.73
CA ALA A 36 27.52 2.02 -24.77
C ALA A 36 26.94 1.83 -23.40
N GLY A 37 26.88 2.91 -22.61
CA GLY A 37 26.17 2.94 -21.37
C GLY A 37 24.72 2.59 -21.64
N GLN A 38 24.37 1.34 -21.44
CA GLN A 38 22.97 0.95 -21.26
C GLN A 38 22.58 1.45 -19.88
N VAL A 39 22.07 2.68 -19.83
CA VAL A 39 21.13 3.05 -18.80
C VAL A 39 20.00 2.04 -18.93
N ALA A 40 20.01 1.03 -18.06
CA ALA A 40 18.88 0.16 -17.88
C ALA A 40 17.71 1.07 -17.54
N ALA A 41 16.89 1.37 -18.52
CA ALA A 41 15.57 1.89 -18.32
C ALA A 41 14.87 0.82 -17.47
N GLN A 42 14.85 1.01 -16.16
CA GLN A 42 14.00 0.25 -15.27
C GLN A 42 12.59 0.50 -15.78
N THR A 43 12.09 -0.45 -16.55
CA THR A 43 10.67 -0.51 -16.90
C THR A 43 9.98 -0.60 -15.56
N ARG A 44 9.49 0.54 -15.05
CA ARG A 44 8.60 0.57 -13.91
C ARG A 44 7.42 -0.28 -14.34
N GLN A 45 7.33 -1.50 -13.84
CA GLN A 45 6.15 -2.31 -13.99
C GLN A 45 5.04 -1.56 -13.26
N THR A 46 4.28 -0.79 -14.00
CA THR A 46 3.12 -0.09 -13.48
C THR A 46 2.08 -1.15 -13.23
N THR A 47 1.84 -1.44 -11.97
CA THR A 47 0.79 -2.39 -11.57
C THR A 47 -0.55 -1.83 -12.03
N VAL A 48 -1.35 -2.66 -12.71
CA VAL A 48 -2.69 -2.27 -13.14
C VAL A 48 -3.54 -1.98 -11.90
N ALA A 49 -4.16 -0.81 -11.87
CA ALA A 49 -5.08 -0.43 -10.80
C ALA A 49 -6.34 -1.30 -10.87
N THR A 50 -6.61 -2.06 -9.84
CA THR A 50 -7.84 -2.84 -9.69
C THR A 50 -8.75 -2.22 -8.64
N GLU A 51 -10.04 -2.50 -8.74
CA GLU A 51 -11.03 -2.09 -7.74
C GLU A 51 -10.59 -2.49 -6.32
N GLU A 52 -10.19 -3.74 -6.13
CA GLU A 52 -9.74 -4.27 -4.85
C GLU A 52 -8.56 -3.47 -4.28
N GLN A 53 -7.54 -3.18 -5.09
CA GLN A 53 -6.37 -2.41 -4.66
C GLN A 53 -6.72 -0.97 -4.26
N LEU A 54 -7.66 -0.34 -4.97
CA LEU A 54 -8.10 1.00 -4.65
C LEU A 54 -9.00 1.02 -3.41
N LEU A 55 -9.86 0.01 -3.22
CA LEU A 55 -10.64 -0.19 -2.00
C LEU A 55 -9.75 -0.45 -0.79
N ASP A 56 -8.71 -1.28 -0.94
CA ASP A 56 -7.71 -1.53 0.10
C ASP A 56 -7.00 -0.24 0.51
N ALA A 57 -6.61 0.59 -0.46
CA ALA A 57 -5.99 1.88 -0.19
C ALA A 57 -6.93 2.82 0.59
N ILE A 58 -8.21 2.90 0.22
CA ILE A 58 -9.22 3.67 0.96
C ILE A 58 -9.42 3.08 2.36
N GLY A 59 -9.57 1.76 2.46
CA GLY A 59 -9.76 1.05 3.71
C GLY A 59 -8.63 1.33 4.71
N ALA A 60 -7.38 1.18 4.26
CA ALA A 60 -6.20 1.42 5.08
C ALA A 60 -6.01 2.90 5.48
N ALA A 61 -6.29 3.85 4.55
CA ALA A 61 -6.25 5.28 4.84
C ALA A 61 -7.33 5.71 5.85
N THR A 62 -8.40 4.95 5.98
CA THR A 62 -9.54 5.26 6.86
C THR A 62 -9.78 4.21 7.94
N ASP A 63 -8.79 3.36 8.23
CA ASP A 63 -8.86 2.34 9.28
C ASP A 63 -8.91 3.00 10.68
N PRO A 64 -9.97 2.78 11.46
CA PRO A 64 -10.06 3.32 12.81
C PRO A 64 -9.04 2.70 13.77
N GLY A 65 -8.58 1.47 13.51
CA GLY A 65 -7.59 0.77 14.32
C GLY A 65 -6.14 1.20 14.06
N ALA A 66 -5.86 1.83 12.92
CA ALA A 66 -4.52 2.28 12.57
C ALA A 66 -4.15 3.62 13.22
N SER A 67 -2.85 3.85 13.42
CA SER A 67 -2.38 5.16 13.89
C SER A 67 -2.58 6.24 12.82
N GLN A 68 -2.55 7.52 13.22
CA GLN A 68 -2.63 8.64 12.26
C GLN A 68 -1.47 8.64 11.27
N VAL A 69 -0.31 8.15 11.69
CA VAL A 69 0.88 8.05 10.84
C VAL A 69 0.67 6.97 9.78
N ASP A 70 0.24 5.77 10.19
CA ASP A 70 0.03 4.65 9.30
C ASP A 70 -1.05 4.96 8.26
N ARG A 71 -2.16 5.59 8.67
CA ARG A 71 -3.19 6.06 7.74
C ARG A 71 -2.65 7.05 6.72
N ALA A 72 -1.82 7.99 7.16
CA ALA A 72 -1.25 9.01 6.29
C ALA A 72 -0.30 8.44 5.22
N GLU A 73 0.30 7.27 5.45
CA GLU A 73 1.12 6.58 4.44
C GLU A 73 0.34 6.11 3.22
N TRP A 74 -0.98 6.01 3.32
CA TRP A 74 -1.87 5.66 2.22
C TRP A 74 -2.39 6.86 1.42
N ALA A 75 -1.95 8.07 1.78
CA ALA A 75 -2.18 9.28 0.99
C ALA A 75 -0.87 9.74 0.34
N ALA A 76 -0.93 10.20 -0.91
CA ALA A 76 0.23 10.74 -1.61
C ALA A 76 0.82 11.96 -0.89
N ASP A 77 -0.06 12.80 -0.32
CA ASP A 77 0.30 13.98 0.49
C ASP A 77 0.24 13.68 2.01
N GLY A 78 0.77 12.57 2.43
CA GLY A 78 0.57 11.96 3.75
C GLY A 78 0.53 12.91 4.93
N LYS A 79 1.54 13.80 5.08
CA LYS A 79 1.56 14.78 6.18
C LYS A 79 0.36 15.72 6.17
N THR A 80 0.00 16.22 4.99
CA THR A 80 -1.07 17.22 4.82
C THR A 80 -2.45 16.55 4.97
N ALA A 81 -2.59 15.30 4.50
CA ALA A 81 -3.82 14.53 4.59
C ALA A 81 -4.16 14.05 6.01
N ARG A 82 -3.17 14.02 6.92
CA ARG A 82 -3.29 13.39 8.25
C ARG A 82 -4.50 13.86 9.05
N THR A 83 -4.68 15.17 9.16
CA THR A 83 -5.80 15.74 9.93
C THR A 83 -7.14 15.39 9.29
N THR A 84 -7.25 15.56 7.97
CA THR A 84 -8.49 15.23 7.23
C THR A 84 -8.85 13.74 7.38
N LEU A 85 -7.88 12.82 7.22
CA LEU A 85 -8.10 11.38 7.41
C LEU A 85 -8.55 11.05 8.85
N SER A 86 -8.01 11.74 9.85
CA SER A 86 -8.43 11.56 11.24
C SER A 86 -9.87 12.02 11.48
N GLU A 87 -10.28 13.13 10.87
CA GLU A 87 -11.66 13.61 10.94
C GLU A 87 -12.64 12.67 10.20
N ILE A 88 -12.26 12.14 9.04
CA ILE A 88 -13.04 11.12 8.31
C ILE A 88 -13.27 9.91 9.21
N VAL A 89 -12.22 9.39 9.85
CA VAL A 89 -12.32 8.23 10.77
C VAL A 89 -13.22 8.56 11.97
N ARG A 90 -13.08 9.74 12.55
CA ARG A 90 -13.93 10.18 13.66
C ARG A 90 -15.41 10.20 13.27
N MET A 91 -15.73 10.71 12.08
CA MET A 91 -17.10 10.73 11.57
C MET A 91 -17.65 9.32 11.31
N ARG A 92 -16.84 8.45 10.69
CA ARG A 92 -17.21 7.04 10.48
C ARG A 92 -17.54 6.31 11.79
N ASN A 93 -16.80 6.58 12.84
CA ASN A 93 -17.09 5.99 14.17
C ASN A 93 -18.41 6.48 14.76
N THR A 94 -18.88 7.67 14.35
CA THR A 94 -20.14 8.25 14.83
C THR A 94 -21.35 7.82 13.97
N THR A 95 -21.16 7.78 12.64
CA THR A 95 -22.26 7.51 11.69
C THR A 95 -22.40 6.04 11.31
N GLY A 96 -21.43 5.20 11.69
CA GLY A 96 -21.30 3.82 11.28
C GLY A 96 -20.40 3.65 10.06
N GLN A 97 -20.01 2.41 9.80
CA GLN A 97 -19.14 2.04 8.66
C GLN A 97 -19.91 2.18 7.34
N PRO A 98 -19.47 3.06 6.43
CA PRO A 98 -20.08 3.12 5.11
C PRO A 98 -19.67 1.91 4.27
N SER A 99 -20.52 1.52 3.33
CA SER A 99 -20.10 0.71 2.20
C SER A 99 -19.41 1.59 1.16
N LEU A 100 -18.35 1.06 0.57
CA LEU A 100 -17.54 1.71 -0.44
C LEU A 100 -17.58 0.89 -1.72
N ASP A 101 -17.69 1.58 -2.84
CA ASP A 101 -17.62 1.01 -4.17
C ASP A 101 -16.71 1.86 -5.05
N VAL A 102 -15.91 1.23 -5.90
CA VAL A 102 -14.95 1.90 -6.78
C VAL A 102 -15.17 1.40 -8.19
N THR A 103 -15.57 2.30 -9.08
CA THR A 103 -15.89 1.98 -10.48
C THR A 103 -15.21 2.95 -11.45
N ASN A 104 -15.33 2.72 -12.74
CA ASN A 104 -14.82 3.59 -13.81
C ASN A 104 -13.34 3.93 -13.64
N ILE A 105 -12.51 2.91 -13.39
CA ILE A 105 -11.06 3.08 -13.21
C ILE A 105 -10.42 3.39 -14.56
N VAL A 106 -9.74 4.54 -14.64
CA VAL A 106 -8.93 4.96 -15.79
C VAL A 106 -7.52 5.18 -15.31
N GLN A 107 -6.57 4.43 -15.85
CA GLN A 107 -5.16 4.50 -15.48
C GLN A 107 -4.31 5.09 -16.59
N THR A 108 -3.38 5.97 -16.22
CA THR A 108 -2.35 6.50 -17.11
C THR A 108 -1.01 6.49 -16.36
N GLY A 109 -0.15 5.53 -16.70
CA GLY A 109 1.12 5.34 -16.00
C GLY A 109 0.92 4.97 -14.53
N ASP A 110 1.53 5.73 -13.63
CA ASP A 110 1.44 5.58 -12.18
C ASP A 110 0.28 6.37 -11.54
N HIS A 111 -0.60 6.94 -12.35
CA HIS A 111 -1.81 7.64 -11.92
C HIS A 111 -3.05 6.87 -12.34
N ALA A 112 -4.05 6.85 -11.48
CA ALA A 112 -5.38 6.37 -11.80
C ALA A 112 -6.44 7.34 -11.29
N THR A 113 -7.57 7.40 -11.98
CA THR A 113 -8.78 8.04 -11.50
C THR A 113 -9.89 7.02 -11.46
N ALA A 114 -10.78 7.15 -10.49
CA ALA A 114 -11.93 6.27 -10.35
C ALA A 114 -13.15 7.04 -9.82
N THR A 115 -14.30 6.44 -9.94
CA THR A 115 -15.53 6.90 -9.29
C THR A 115 -15.65 6.20 -7.94
N ILE A 116 -15.67 6.96 -6.85
CA ILE A 116 -15.91 6.43 -5.51
C ILE A 116 -17.36 6.66 -5.13
N THR A 117 -18.07 5.61 -4.75
CA THR A 117 -19.40 5.70 -4.14
C THR A 117 -19.31 5.34 -2.68
N VAL A 118 -19.82 6.22 -1.82
CA VAL A 118 -19.87 6.06 -0.36
C VAL A 118 -21.30 6.03 0.07
N ALA A 119 -21.78 4.92 0.64
CA ALA A 119 -23.15 4.80 1.16
C ALA A 119 -23.11 4.50 2.66
N PHE A 120 -23.71 5.36 3.44
CA PHE A 120 -23.81 5.20 4.89
C PHE A 120 -25.04 4.38 5.28
N PRO A 121 -24.97 3.60 6.35
CA PRO A 121 -26.11 2.82 6.83
C PRO A 121 -27.27 3.72 7.28
N GLY A 122 -28.49 3.22 7.15
CA GLY A 122 -29.69 3.96 7.51
C GLY A 122 -30.09 5.01 6.48
N ASN A 123 -30.59 6.16 6.93
CA ASN A 123 -31.13 7.22 6.06
C ASN A 123 -30.11 8.33 5.72
N TRP A 124 -28.81 8.08 5.92
CA TRP A 124 -27.78 9.09 5.67
C TRP A 124 -27.49 9.31 4.17
N GLY A 125 -27.93 8.37 3.31
CA GLY A 125 -27.79 8.50 1.86
C GLY A 125 -26.50 7.95 1.30
N SER A 126 -26.32 8.21 0.00
CA SER A 126 -25.15 7.78 -0.78
C SER A 126 -24.61 8.95 -1.58
N TRP A 127 -23.29 9.04 -1.67
CA TRP A 127 -22.59 10.07 -2.44
C TRP A 127 -21.66 9.41 -3.45
N THR A 128 -21.64 9.95 -4.65
CA THR A 128 -20.79 9.47 -5.73
C THR A 128 -19.85 10.59 -6.18
N PHE A 129 -18.56 10.29 -6.19
CA PHE A 129 -17.47 11.21 -6.52
C PHE A 129 -16.71 10.70 -7.74
N PRO A 130 -16.94 11.25 -8.93
CA PRO A 130 -16.16 10.94 -10.12
C PRO A 130 -14.75 11.54 -10.03
N ASN A 131 -13.81 10.99 -10.79
CA ASN A 131 -12.45 11.51 -10.95
C ASN A 131 -11.65 11.60 -9.62
N SER A 132 -11.94 10.71 -8.68
CA SER A 132 -11.13 10.57 -7.47
C SER A 132 -9.77 9.98 -7.84
N GLY A 133 -8.69 10.69 -7.53
CA GLY A 133 -7.34 10.36 -7.98
C GLY A 133 -6.59 9.42 -7.05
N PHE A 134 -5.80 8.54 -7.65
CA PHE A 134 -4.88 7.64 -6.99
C PHE A 134 -3.51 7.71 -7.66
N GLN A 135 -2.46 7.41 -6.93
CA GLN A 135 -1.10 7.36 -7.44
C GLN A 135 -0.37 6.12 -6.92
N TYR A 136 0.35 5.44 -7.81
CA TYR A 136 1.17 4.29 -7.45
C TYR A 136 2.53 4.78 -6.94
N LEU A 137 2.77 4.64 -5.64
CA LEU A 137 3.98 5.07 -4.95
C LEU A 137 4.42 3.99 -3.95
N ASP A 138 5.72 3.75 -3.87
CA ASP A 138 6.30 2.81 -2.90
C ASP A 138 5.68 1.41 -2.96
N GLY A 139 5.35 0.93 -4.16
CA GLY A 139 4.80 -0.40 -4.37
C GLY A 139 3.31 -0.57 -4.09
N LYS A 140 2.57 0.51 -3.85
CA LYS A 140 1.13 0.49 -3.57
C LYS A 140 0.39 1.69 -4.13
N TRP A 141 -0.90 1.55 -4.37
CA TRP A 141 -1.77 2.67 -4.71
C TRP A 141 -2.05 3.51 -3.48
N LYS A 142 -1.91 4.82 -3.61
CA LYS A 142 -2.18 5.81 -2.56
C LYS A 142 -3.22 6.82 -3.03
N LEU A 143 -4.03 7.32 -2.09
CA LEU A 143 -5.03 8.35 -2.37
C LEU A 143 -4.34 9.67 -2.68
N GLN A 144 -4.68 10.29 -3.81
CA GLN A 144 -4.35 11.68 -4.07
C GLN A 144 -5.32 12.61 -3.32
N LYS A 145 -5.00 13.90 -3.30
CA LYS A 145 -5.83 14.92 -2.65
C LYS A 145 -7.30 14.85 -3.06
N SER A 146 -7.58 14.65 -4.37
CA SER A 146 -8.97 14.56 -4.86
C SER A 146 -9.74 13.41 -4.22
N ALA A 147 -9.15 12.22 -4.09
CA ALA A 147 -9.79 11.09 -3.43
C ALA A 147 -9.99 11.34 -1.93
N VAL A 148 -9.00 11.91 -1.24
CA VAL A 148 -9.15 12.28 0.18
C VAL A 148 -10.25 13.32 0.36
N CYS A 149 -10.34 14.30 -0.54
CA CYS A 149 -11.39 15.33 -0.50
C CYS A 149 -12.79 14.75 -0.79
N SER A 150 -12.90 13.77 -1.67
CA SER A 150 -14.15 13.03 -1.92
C SER A 150 -14.65 12.35 -0.65
N LEU A 151 -13.76 11.65 0.05
CA LEU A 151 -14.09 11.00 1.32
C LEU A 151 -14.41 12.01 2.43
N ALA A 152 -13.71 13.15 2.45
CA ALA A 152 -13.99 14.23 3.40
C ALA A 152 -15.38 14.82 3.19
N GLN A 153 -15.78 15.07 1.93
CA GLN A 153 -17.11 15.56 1.59
C GLN A 153 -18.21 14.56 2.01
N ALA A 154 -18.02 13.27 1.72
CA ALA A 154 -18.95 12.23 2.17
C ALA A 154 -19.09 12.19 3.69
N SER A 155 -18.01 12.50 4.41
CA SER A 155 -17.97 12.54 5.87
C SER A 155 -18.31 13.90 6.46
N LEU A 156 -18.77 14.86 5.67
CA LEU A 156 -19.10 16.24 6.07
C LEU A 156 -17.92 16.94 6.79
N THR A 157 -16.70 16.61 6.41
CA THR A 157 -15.48 17.21 6.96
C THR A 157 -14.79 18.10 5.94
N LYS A 158 -13.93 19.01 6.42
CA LYS A 158 -13.17 19.89 5.53
C LYS A 158 -11.99 19.12 4.92
N CYS A 159 -11.76 19.37 3.63
CA CYS A 159 -10.53 18.96 2.97
C CYS A 159 -9.41 20.00 3.23
N TYR A 160 -8.15 19.55 3.23
CA TYR A 160 -6.95 20.37 3.40
C TYR A 160 -6.55 21.12 2.13
#